data_7cdaedf0e64e2d1463c775d5ca7b879b
#
_entry.id   7cdaedf0e64e2d1463c775d5ca7b879b
#
_cell.length_a   1.000
_cell.length_b   1.000
_cell.length_c   1.000
_cell.angle_alpha   90.00
_cell.angle_beta   90.00
_cell.angle_gamma   90.00
#
_symmetry.space_group_name_H-M   'P 1'
#
loop_
_entity.id
_entity.type
_entity.pdbx_description
1 polymer ?
#
loop_
_entity_poly.entity_id
_entity_poly.type
_entity_poly.pdbx_seq_one_letter_code
_entity_poly.pdbx_strand_id
1 'polypeptide(L)'
;MRLDRISITNMRLVGEDTREININPAKNVLILLGDNGFGKTTVLDAIATAMAPYPAQFPGIADYQLSDLDVHINRRGRRSKYLTIDAEFSDNGVSMTSVRYRKGTLNTPKPNYEQLKQAAIAKKEAIIAEESNIELPIFAYYGTGRGQFQVPERRRGFQQTFERWDCYKSAINPETDFKRFFGWFDMMEDQERRDRERLWDITYKSPVLQAVRNALGIIVKDYINPRIETRPLRFIMDRIDKDGSRHELRIEQLSEGYKIVIAMVADLAARMAEANPEMENPLNTSGIVLIDEVDLHLHPRWQREILIQLTEVFPNLQFIVSTHSPVIVVGGAEIAQVVNLNTINDDENSHQNDIQISNVGQVLLSDLFGLEYLYSPEWDDKIQERDTILAKPELTVEDNTRLAELDEELKGLTSLPNSNAIRSSQLIEKLAKQLNIEL
;
A
#
# COMPACT_ATOMS: atom_id res chain seq x y z
N MET A 1 -15.04 4.71 -6.89
CA MET A 1 -15.00 5.37 -5.55
C MET A 1 -13.55 5.63 -5.15
N ARG A 2 -13.24 6.81 -4.56
CA ARG A 2 -11.90 7.23 -4.08
C ARG A 2 -12.00 7.84 -2.69
N LEU A 3 -10.91 7.79 -1.93
CA LEU A 3 -10.71 8.58 -0.71
C LEU A 3 -10.02 9.89 -1.09
N ASP A 4 -10.56 11.02 -0.66
CA ASP A 4 -10.03 12.36 -0.96
C ASP A 4 -9.31 12.97 0.26
N ARG A 5 -9.83 12.71 1.47
CA ARG A 5 -9.27 13.21 2.73
C ARG A 5 -9.52 12.24 3.88
N ILE A 6 -8.58 12.17 4.80
CA ILE A 6 -8.78 11.51 6.10
C ILE A 6 -8.21 12.35 7.23
N SER A 7 -8.94 12.44 8.32
CA SER A 7 -8.57 13.13 9.54
C SER A 7 -8.79 12.20 10.74
N ILE A 8 -7.77 12.06 11.58
CA ILE A 8 -7.73 11.10 12.68
C ILE A 8 -7.36 11.83 13.98
N THR A 9 -8.17 11.64 15.02
CA THR A 9 -7.93 12.21 16.35
C THR A 9 -8.06 11.14 17.42
N ASN A 10 -7.11 11.06 18.33
CA ASN A 10 -7.14 10.16 19.49
C ASN A 10 -7.23 8.66 19.15
N MET A 11 -6.61 8.22 18.06
CA MET A 11 -6.56 6.81 17.69
C MET A 11 -5.17 6.23 17.91
N ARG A 12 -5.03 5.27 18.81
CA ARG A 12 -3.78 4.55 19.12
C ARG A 12 -2.60 5.52 19.34
N LEU A 13 -1.68 5.62 18.38
CA LEU A 13 -0.49 6.48 18.44
C LEU A 13 -0.78 7.94 18.02
N VAL A 14 -1.91 8.20 17.38
CA VAL A 14 -2.36 9.56 17.07
C VAL A 14 -3.07 10.14 18.29
N GLY A 15 -2.53 11.24 18.84
CA GLY A 15 -3.04 11.90 20.06
C GLY A 15 -4.15 12.91 19.80
N GLU A 16 -4.17 13.96 20.65
CA GLU A 16 -5.15 15.05 20.57
C GLU A 16 -4.91 15.95 19.34
N ASP A 17 -3.66 16.05 18.91
CA ASP A 17 -3.33 16.73 17.66
C ASP A 17 -3.86 15.92 16.48
N THR A 18 -4.78 16.52 15.77
CA THR A 18 -5.46 15.86 14.65
C THR A 18 -4.46 15.64 13.50
N ARG A 19 -4.36 14.40 13.04
CA ARG A 19 -3.59 14.07 11.86
C ARG A 19 -4.50 14.10 10.65
N GLU A 20 -4.23 15.00 9.72
CA GLU A 20 -4.98 15.14 8.48
C GLU A 20 -4.11 14.81 7.28
N ILE A 21 -4.67 14.07 6.32
CA ILE A 21 -4.03 13.70 5.07
C ILE A 21 -4.99 14.02 3.93
N ASN A 22 -4.61 14.98 3.10
CA ASN A 22 -5.30 15.31 1.85
C ASN A 22 -4.66 14.54 0.70
N ILE A 23 -5.47 13.89 -0.13
CA ILE A 23 -4.98 13.01 -1.18
C ILE A 23 -5.07 13.73 -2.53
N ASN A 24 -3.96 13.74 -3.25
CA ASN A 24 -3.89 14.35 -4.57
C ASN A 24 -4.77 13.56 -5.57
N PRO A 25 -5.79 14.20 -6.16
CA PRO A 25 -6.70 13.53 -7.09
C PRO A 25 -6.03 13.04 -8.38
N ALA A 26 -4.87 13.62 -8.75
CA ALA A 26 -4.12 13.22 -9.94
C ALA A 26 -3.27 11.95 -9.73
N LYS A 27 -3.14 11.46 -8.48
CA LYS A 27 -2.32 10.28 -8.15
C LYS A 27 -3.20 9.12 -7.70
N ASN A 28 -2.95 7.93 -8.25
CA ASN A 28 -3.65 6.71 -7.86
C ASN A 28 -2.96 5.94 -6.74
N VAL A 29 -1.78 6.38 -6.32
CA VAL A 29 -1.02 5.74 -5.24
C VAL A 29 -0.73 6.77 -4.15
N LEU A 30 -0.99 6.39 -2.90
CA LEU A 30 -0.54 7.10 -1.70
C LEU A 30 0.44 6.20 -0.95
N ILE A 31 1.66 6.67 -0.74
CA ILE A 31 2.67 5.99 0.08
C ILE A 31 2.72 6.65 1.45
N LEU A 32 2.42 5.87 2.49
CA LEU A 32 2.60 6.26 3.88
C LEU A 32 3.99 5.83 4.34
N LEU A 33 4.85 6.79 4.57
CA LEU A 33 6.21 6.61 5.05
C LEU A 33 6.32 7.01 6.52
N GLY A 34 7.25 6.45 7.24
CA GLY A 34 7.54 6.80 8.63
C GLY A 34 8.19 5.65 9.37
N ASP A 35 8.82 5.94 10.50
CA ASP A 35 9.48 4.94 11.33
C ASP A 35 8.49 3.97 12.00
N ASN A 36 9.03 2.93 12.63
CA ASN A 36 8.20 2.03 13.42
C ASN A 36 7.55 2.78 14.58
N GLY A 37 6.24 2.58 14.75
CA GLY A 37 5.49 3.25 15.81
C GLY A 37 4.92 4.63 15.42
N PHE A 38 5.14 5.16 14.22
CA PHE A 38 4.58 6.45 13.78
C PHE A 38 3.16 6.36 13.22
N GLY A 39 2.53 5.20 13.29
CA GLY A 39 1.10 5.05 13.06
C GLY A 39 0.69 4.76 11.60
N LYS A 40 1.57 4.23 10.74
CA LYS A 40 1.23 3.80 9.38
C LYS A 40 0.02 2.86 9.34
N THR A 41 0.09 1.76 10.08
CA THR A 41 -1.01 0.80 10.23
C THR A 41 -2.24 1.46 10.87
N THR A 42 -2.05 2.43 11.80
CA THR A 42 -3.16 3.19 12.39
C THR A 42 -3.93 3.99 11.34
N VAL A 43 -3.23 4.61 10.38
CA VAL A 43 -3.85 5.33 9.27
C VAL A 43 -4.62 4.37 8.36
N LEU A 44 -4.03 3.22 8.01
CA LEU A 44 -4.70 2.20 7.19
C LEU A 44 -5.96 1.66 7.89
N ASP A 45 -5.88 1.34 9.17
CA ASP A 45 -7.03 0.87 9.97
C ASP A 45 -8.12 1.94 10.11
N ALA A 46 -7.73 3.22 10.22
CA ALA A 46 -8.68 4.33 10.22
C ALA A 46 -9.43 4.43 8.90
N ILE A 47 -8.72 4.31 7.76
CA ILE A 47 -9.34 4.30 6.43
C ILE A 47 -10.28 3.09 6.28
N ALA A 48 -9.83 1.89 6.67
CA ALA A 48 -10.66 0.69 6.66
C ALA A 48 -11.95 0.88 7.49
N THR A 49 -11.81 1.49 8.69
CA THR A 49 -12.95 1.82 9.56
C THR A 49 -13.90 2.82 8.90
N ALA A 50 -13.37 3.85 8.24
CA ALA A 50 -14.18 4.90 7.61
C ALA A 50 -14.97 4.37 6.41
N MET A 51 -14.42 3.46 5.60
CA MET A 51 -15.10 2.89 4.43
C MET A 51 -16.05 1.73 4.78
N ALA A 52 -15.90 1.09 5.95
CA ALA A 52 -16.65 -0.09 6.37
C ALA A 52 -18.20 0.06 6.32
N PRO A 53 -18.80 1.24 6.58
CA PRO A 53 -20.25 1.41 6.47
C PRO A 53 -20.82 1.11 5.10
N TYR A 54 -20.03 1.22 4.01
CA TYR A 54 -20.49 0.90 2.66
C TYR A 54 -20.70 -0.62 2.45
N PRO A 55 -19.67 -1.48 2.58
CA PRO A 55 -19.85 -2.92 2.40
C PRO A 55 -20.78 -3.54 3.43
N ALA A 56 -20.92 -2.96 4.63
CA ALA A 56 -21.81 -3.46 5.68
C ALA A 56 -23.31 -3.38 5.32
N GLN A 57 -23.71 -2.71 4.22
CA GLN A 57 -25.10 -2.72 3.75
C GLN A 57 -25.45 -3.97 2.95
N PHE A 58 -24.47 -4.78 2.59
CA PHE A 58 -24.70 -6.01 1.84
C PHE A 58 -24.85 -7.22 2.79
N PRO A 59 -25.63 -8.24 2.37
CA PRO A 59 -25.92 -9.39 3.22
C PRO A 59 -24.65 -10.14 3.66
N GLY A 60 -24.58 -10.48 4.94
CA GLY A 60 -23.48 -11.26 5.51
C GLY A 60 -22.15 -10.51 5.72
N ILE A 61 -22.14 -9.20 5.49
CA ILE A 61 -20.96 -8.36 5.70
C ILE A 61 -21.10 -7.61 7.02
N ALA A 62 -20.11 -7.76 7.90
CA ALA A 62 -20.06 -7.07 9.18
C ALA A 62 -19.44 -5.67 9.04
N ASP A 63 -19.97 -4.70 9.80
CA ASP A 63 -19.32 -3.39 9.95
C ASP A 63 -18.08 -3.51 10.86
N TYR A 64 -17.09 -2.69 10.61
CA TYR A 64 -15.89 -2.60 11.44
C TYR A 64 -16.22 -1.93 12.77
N GLN A 65 -15.92 -2.61 13.87
CA GLN A 65 -16.23 -2.12 15.22
C GLN A 65 -14.97 -1.55 15.89
N LEU A 66 -14.97 -0.27 16.18
CA LEU A 66 -13.94 0.37 17.01
C LEU A 66 -13.94 -0.22 18.41
N SER A 67 -12.77 -0.63 18.88
CA SER A 67 -12.55 -1.23 20.20
C SER A 67 -12.01 -0.20 21.21
N ASP A 68 -11.98 -0.58 22.48
CA ASP A 68 -11.34 0.24 23.51
C ASP A 68 -9.81 0.31 23.32
N LEU A 69 -9.23 -0.64 22.59
CA LEU A 69 -7.80 -0.67 22.28
C LEU A 69 -7.42 0.37 21.21
N ASP A 70 -8.40 0.83 20.42
CA ASP A 70 -8.16 1.84 19.39
C ASP A 70 -8.07 3.26 19.96
N VAL A 71 -8.54 3.48 21.20
CA VAL A 71 -8.52 4.81 21.82
C VAL A 71 -7.13 5.14 22.34
N HIS A 72 -6.61 6.31 21.99
CA HIS A 72 -5.31 6.81 22.41
C HIS A 72 -5.15 6.83 23.95
N ILE A 73 -3.95 6.43 24.40
CA ILE A 73 -3.53 6.51 25.79
C ILE A 73 -2.32 7.45 25.85
N ASN A 74 -2.47 8.57 26.54
CA ASN A 74 -1.42 9.57 26.65
C ASN A 74 -0.22 9.08 27.50
N ARG A 75 0.88 9.83 27.48
CA ARG A 75 2.12 9.50 28.24
C ARG A 75 1.92 9.31 29.75
N ARG A 76 0.81 9.82 30.33
CA ARG A 76 0.44 9.65 31.77
C ARG A 76 -0.45 8.44 32.00
N GLY A 77 -0.64 7.56 31.01
CA GLY A 77 -1.47 6.37 31.08
C GLY A 77 -2.98 6.68 31.09
N ARG A 78 -3.41 7.90 30.77
CA ARG A 78 -4.83 8.27 30.71
C ARG A 78 -5.34 8.07 29.28
N ARG A 79 -6.46 7.35 29.18
CA ARG A 79 -7.18 7.16 27.92
C ARG A 79 -7.88 8.44 27.51
N SER A 80 -7.82 8.79 26.22
CA SER A 80 -8.57 9.92 25.66
C SER A 80 -10.07 9.71 25.81
N LYS A 81 -10.83 10.80 25.93
CA LYS A 81 -12.28 10.75 26.17
C LYS A 81 -13.06 10.27 24.95
N TYR A 82 -12.52 10.48 23.76
CA TYR A 82 -13.12 10.11 22.47
C TYR A 82 -12.04 9.81 21.44
N LEU A 83 -12.45 9.13 20.39
CA LEU A 83 -11.71 8.91 19.15
C LEU A 83 -12.61 9.37 18.01
N THR A 84 -12.05 10.07 17.04
CA THR A 84 -12.77 10.47 15.81
C THR A 84 -11.94 10.11 14.58
N ILE A 85 -12.62 9.56 13.58
CA ILE A 85 -12.12 9.38 12.24
C ILE A 85 -13.10 10.09 11.32
N ASP A 86 -12.64 11.04 10.53
CA ASP A 86 -13.41 11.78 9.55
C ASP A 86 -12.79 11.57 8.19
N ALA A 87 -13.54 11.06 7.22
CA ALA A 87 -13.07 10.76 5.88
C ALA A 87 -14.04 11.30 4.82
N GLU A 88 -13.48 11.81 3.74
CA GLU A 88 -14.21 12.25 2.55
C GLU A 88 -13.92 11.31 1.39
N PHE A 89 -15.00 10.84 0.76
CA PHE A 89 -14.95 9.97 -0.40
C PHE A 89 -15.64 10.63 -1.58
N SER A 90 -15.19 10.33 -2.79
CA SER A 90 -15.86 10.69 -4.02
C SER A 90 -16.18 9.46 -4.87
N ASP A 91 -17.37 9.48 -5.50
CA ASP A 91 -17.77 8.48 -6.48
C ASP A 91 -18.51 9.18 -7.62
N ASN A 92 -17.95 9.12 -8.84
CA ASN A 92 -18.52 9.75 -10.02
C ASN A 92 -18.89 11.25 -9.82
N GLY A 93 -18.05 12.01 -9.10
CA GLY A 93 -18.25 13.43 -8.82
C GLY A 93 -19.19 13.74 -7.65
N VAL A 94 -19.69 12.73 -6.95
CA VAL A 94 -20.49 12.86 -5.71
C VAL A 94 -19.57 12.71 -4.52
N SER A 95 -19.51 13.75 -3.66
CA SER A 95 -18.75 13.70 -2.40
C SER A 95 -19.60 13.10 -1.30
N MET A 96 -18.99 12.24 -0.49
CA MET A 96 -19.61 11.56 0.65
C MET A 96 -18.69 11.61 1.85
N THR A 97 -19.25 11.82 3.03
CA THR A 97 -18.50 11.86 4.29
C THR A 97 -18.75 10.61 5.13
N SER A 98 -17.73 10.19 5.87
CA SER A 98 -17.82 9.14 6.87
C SER A 98 -17.15 9.59 8.15
N VAL A 99 -17.94 9.89 9.17
CA VAL A 99 -17.47 10.23 10.52
C VAL A 99 -17.72 9.05 11.45
N ARG A 100 -16.66 8.44 11.92
CA ARG A 100 -16.70 7.35 12.91
C ARG A 100 -16.21 7.90 14.25
N TYR A 101 -16.88 7.50 15.32
CA TYR A 101 -16.36 7.87 16.62
C TYR A 101 -16.66 6.82 17.69
N ARG A 102 -15.89 6.83 18.76
CA ARG A 102 -16.08 5.97 19.93
C ARG A 102 -15.97 6.78 21.21
N LYS A 103 -16.98 6.63 22.10
CA LYS A 103 -17.21 7.42 23.31
C LYS A 103 -17.15 8.92 23.04
N GLY A 104 -17.93 9.68 23.70
CA GLY A 104 -17.95 11.12 23.52
C GLY A 104 -18.52 11.82 24.70
N THR A 105 -18.16 13.11 24.84
CA THR A 105 -18.83 14.09 25.66
C THR A 105 -19.86 14.81 24.78
N LEU A 106 -20.72 15.64 25.40
CA LEU A 106 -21.77 16.39 24.69
C LEU A 106 -21.28 17.23 23.47
N ASN A 107 -19.98 17.53 23.41
CA ASN A 107 -19.37 18.36 22.35
C ASN A 107 -18.62 17.55 21.28
N THR A 108 -18.69 16.22 21.28
CA THR A 108 -18.05 15.39 20.25
C THR A 108 -18.92 15.25 19.01
N PRO A 109 -18.33 15.19 17.80
CA PRO A 109 -19.06 14.92 16.57
C PRO A 109 -19.84 13.61 16.70
N LYS A 110 -21.09 13.60 16.22
CA LYS A 110 -21.85 12.35 16.12
C LYS A 110 -21.38 11.56 14.93
N PRO A 111 -21.45 10.20 14.97
CA PRO A 111 -21.22 9.39 13.78
C PRO A 111 -22.12 9.88 12.65
N ASN A 112 -21.54 10.05 11.49
CA ASN A 112 -22.27 10.43 10.28
C ASN A 112 -21.65 9.73 9.06
N TYR A 113 -22.31 8.72 8.56
CA TYR A 113 -21.92 7.97 7.36
C TYR A 113 -23.15 7.62 6.52
N GLU A 114 -24.21 8.42 6.67
CA GLU A 114 -25.50 8.15 6.02
C GLU A 114 -25.40 8.21 4.50
N GLN A 115 -24.66 9.17 3.95
CA GLN A 115 -24.47 9.29 2.50
C GLN A 115 -23.78 8.04 1.93
N LEU A 116 -22.75 7.53 2.62
CA LEU A 116 -22.01 6.34 2.20
C LEU A 116 -22.92 5.08 2.25
N LYS A 117 -23.78 4.97 3.28
CA LYS A 117 -24.79 3.90 3.38
C LYS A 117 -25.82 3.98 2.26
N GLN A 118 -26.35 5.16 1.98
CA GLN A 118 -27.38 5.34 0.95
C GLN A 118 -26.82 5.00 -0.44
N ALA A 119 -25.56 5.36 -0.71
CA ALA A 119 -24.89 4.98 -1.95
C ALA A 119 -24.79 3.44 -2.09
N ALA A 120 -24.46 2.73 -1.00
CA ALA A 120 -24.41 1.26 -1.00
C ALA A 120 -25.79 0.63 -1.17
N ILE A 121 -26.82 1.17 -0.46
CA ILE A 121 -28.21 0.67 -0.56
C ILE A 121 -28.73 0.84 -1.97
N ALA A 122 -28.52 2.01 -2.60
CA ALA A 122 -28.95 2.25 -3.99
C ALA A 122 -28.32 1.23 -4.96
N LYS A 123 -27.00 0.95 -4.83
CA LYS A 123 -26.33 -0.07 -5.66
C LYS A 123 -26.90 -1.46 -5.41
N LYS A 124 -27.15 -1.82 -4.14
CA LYS A 124 -27.75 -3.11 -3.79
C LYS A 124 -29.14 -3.27 -4.38
N GLU A 125 -29.99 -2.26 -4.27
CA GLU A 125 -31.36 -2.29 -4.83
C GLU A 125 -31.33 -2.39 -6.36
N ALA A 126 -30.46 -1.66 -7.03
CA ALA A 126 -30.29 -1.74 -8.47
C ALA A 126 -29.83 -3.15 -8.93
N ILE A 127 -28.92 -3.79 -8.18
CA ILE A 127 -28.52 -5.18 -8.49
C ILE A 127 -29.69 -6.17 -8.29
N ILE A 128 -30.47 -6.01 -7.21
CA ILE A 128 -31.65 -6.87 -6.96
C ILE A 128 -32.73 -6.65 -8.03
N ALA A 129 -32.86 -5.44 -8.56
CA ALA A 129 -33.74 -5.09 -9.65
C ALA A 129 -33.22 -5.54 -11.03
N GLU A 130 -32.08 -6.22 -11.09
CA GLU A 130 -31.43 -6.68 -12.32
C GLU A 130 -31.14 -5.52 -13.32
N GLU A 131 -30.87 -4.32 -12.79
CA GLU A 131 -30.47 -3.18 -13.63
C GLU A 131 -29.11 -3.45 -14.26
N SER A 132 -28.97 -3.10 -15.55
CA SER A 132 -27.72 -3.27 -16.29
C SER A 132 -26.69 -2.20 -15.91
N ASN A 133 -25.40 -2.52 -16.09
CA ASN A 133 -24.27 -1.60 -15.93
C ASN A 133 -24.06 -1.04 -14.51
N ILE A 134 -24.46 -1.77 -13.48
CA ILE A 134 -24.19 -1.39 -12.11
C ILE A 134 -22.77 -1.83 -11.75
N GLU A 135 -21.88 -0.86 -11.53
CA GLU A 135 -20.52 -1.10 -11.00
C GLU A 135 -20.52 -1.08 -9.47
N LEU A 136 -20.01 -2.14 -8.86
CA LEU A 136 -19.68 -2.20 -7.43
C LEU A 136 -18.20 -1.79 -7.23
N PRO A 137 -17.90 -0.74 -6.44
CA PRO A 137 -16.53 -0.38 -6.12
C PRO A 137 -15.88 -1.47 -5.27
N ILE A 138 -14.57 -1.67 -5.44
CA ILE A 138 -13.83 -2.66 -4.65
C ILE A 138 -13.19 -2.00 -3.43
N PHE A 139 -13.25 -2.71 -2.31
CA PHE A 139 -12.49 -2.41 -1.10
C PHE A 139 -11.69 -3.64 -0.71
N ALA A 140 -10.39 -3.47 -0.47
CA ALA A 140 -9.55 -4.56 0.02
C ALA A 140 -8.50 -4.03 0.99
N TYR A 141 -8.16 -4.83 2.01
CA TYR A 141 -7.10 -4.52 2.95
C TYR A 141 -6.19 -5.75 3.14
N TYR A 142 -4.95 -5.60 2.73
CA TYR A 142 -3.91 -6.62 2.86
C TYR A 142 -2.92 -6.20 3.96
N GLY A 143 -3.07 -6.76 5.16
CA GLY A 143 -2.19 -6.53 6.30
C GLY A 143 -0.87 -7.33 6.19
N THR A 144 0.00 -7.17 7.20
CA THR A 144 1.29 -7.88 7.29
C THR A 144 1.11 -9.40 7.44
N GLY A 145 -0.02 -9.87 7.96
CA GLY A 145 -0.37 -11.30 8.08
C GLY A 145 -0.58 -12.04 6.75
N ARG A 146 -0.61 -11.33 5.60
CA ARG A 146 -0.79 -11.93 4.27
C ARG A 146 0.30 -12.95 3.87
N GLY A 147 1.43 -12.96 4.58
CA GLY A 147 2.49 -13.97 4.40
C GLY A 147 2.10 -15.39 4.80
N GLN A 148 1.02 -15.57 5.56
CA GLN A 148 0.53 -16.90 5.98
C GLN A 148 -0.36 -17.54 4.91
N PHE A 149 0.15 -17.54 3.67
CA PHE A 149 -0.55 -18.16 2.56
C PHE A 149 -0.55 -19.68 2.67
N GLN A 150 -1.72 -20.30 2.83
CA GLN A 150 -1.89 -21.73 2.88
C GLN A 150 -2.93 -22.20 1.87
N VAL A 151 -2.55 -23.13 1.00
CA VAL A 151 -3.51 -23.80 0.13
C VAL A 151 -4.36 -24.74 1.00
N PRO A 152 -5.70 -24.67 0.90
CA PRO A 152 -6.57 -25.60 1.63
C PRO A 152 -6.32 -27.05 1.21
N GLU A 153 -6.17 -27.95 2.16
CA GLU A 153 -5.95 -29.38 1.85
C GLU A 153 -7.18 -30.06 1.22
N ARG A 154 -8.37 -29.52 1.45
CA ARG A 154 -9.65 -30.10 1.01
C ARG A 154 -10.66 -29.03 0.63
N ARG A 155 -11.56 -29.36 -0.29
CA ARG A 155 -12.72 -28.53 -0.68
C ARG A 155 -13.79 -28.37 0.42
N ARG A 156 -13.62 -29.01 1.58
CA ARG A 156 -14.60 -28.94 2.66
C ARG A 156 -14.75 -27.50 3.16
N GLY A 157 -15.97 -26.99 3.08
CA GLY A 157 -16.31 -25.61 3.48
C GLY A 157 -15.99 -24.55 2.44
N PHE A 158 -15.73 -24.94 1.17
CA PHE A 158 -15.79 -23.99 0.05
C PHE A 158 -17.23 -23.54 -0.16
N GLN A 159 -17.40 -22.24 -0.40
CA GLN A 159 -18.69 -21.69 -0.80
C GLN A 159 -19.01 -22.20 -2.21
N GLN A 160 -20.26 -22.60 -2.45
CA GLN A 160 -20.67 -23.19 -3.73
C GLN A 160 -21.39 -22.20 -4.66
N THR A 161 -21.84 -21.10 -4.09
CA THR A 161 -22.51 -20.02 -4.84
C THR A 161 -21.90 -18.70 -4.37
N PHE A 162 -21.66 -17.80 -5.30
CA PHE A 162 -21.10 -16.48 -5.02
C PHE A 162 -22.03 -15.42 -5.62
N GLU A 163 -22.47 -14.50 -4.77
CA GLU A 163 -23.19 -13.32 -5.18
C GLU A 163 -22.21 -12.17 -5.44
N ARG A 164 -22.57 -11.20 -6.27
CA ARG A 164 -21.70 -10.07 -6.62
C ARG A 164 -21.10 -9.36 -5.40
N TRP A 165 -21.90 -9.20 -4.34
CA TRP A 165 -21.43 -8.56 -3.08
C TRP A 165 -20.59 -9.45 -2.18
N ASP A 166 -20.44 -10.73 -2.48
CA ASP A 166 -19.53 -11.61 -1.74
C ASP A 166 -18.06 -11.18 -1.89
N CYS A 167 -17.75 -10.36 -2.90
CA CYS A 167 -16.47 -9.67 -3.03
C CYS A 167 -16.06 -8.89 -1.77
N TYR A 168 -17.03 -8.45 -0.95
CA TYR A 168 -16.77 -7.72 0.29
C TYR A 168 -16.51 -8.61 1.51
N LYS A 169 -16.75 -9.92 1.43
CA LYS A 169 -16.51 -10.84 2.55
C LYS A 169 -15.02 -10.80 2.94
N SER A 170 -14.76 -10.47 4.20
CA SER A 170 -13.39 -10.31 4.77
C SER A 170 -12.49 -9.35 3.99
N ALA A 171 -13.06 -8.49 3.13
CA ALA A 171 -12.27 -7.64 2.23
C ALA A 171 -11.48 -6.57 2.99
N ILE A 172 -12.05 -5.99 4.02
CA ILE A 172 -11.43 -4.94 4.85
C ILE A 172 -10.81 -5.50 6.15
N ASN A 173 -10.63 -6.82 6.26
CA ASN A 173 -9.91 -7.43 7.37
C ASN A 173 -8.44 -7.58 6.97
N PRO A 174 -7.48 -7.02 7.75
CA PRO A 174 -6.05 -7.17 7.45
C PRO A 174 -5.55 -8.63 7.48
N GLU A 175 -6.29 -9.52 8.17
CA GLU A 175 -6.07 -10.96 8.13
C GLU A 175 -6.69 -11.54 6.86
N THR A 176 -5.91 -11.64 5.80
CA THR A 176 -6.40 -12.08 4.49
C THR A 176 -6.71 -13.58 4.49
N ASP A 177 -7.95 -13.94 4.15
CA ASP A 177 -8.38 -15.35 4.00
C ASP A 177 -8.34 -15.77 2.51
N PHE A 178 -7.21 -16.34 2.09
CA PHE A 178 -7.07 -16.85 0.73
C PHE A 178 -7.91 -18.11 0.42
N LYS A 179 -8.48 -18.77 1.43
CA LYS A 179 -9.35 -19.92 1.22
C LYS A 179 -10.58 -19.55 0.38
N ARG A 180 -11.08 -18.30 0.56
CA ARG A 180 -12.18 -17.78 -0.24
C ARG A 180 -11.81 -17.71 -1.73
N PHE A 181 -10.62 -17.16 -2.04
CA PHE A 181 -10.10 -17.12 -3.41
C PHE A 181 -10.02 -18.53 -4.02
N PHE A 182 -9.47 -19.51 -3.31
CA PHE A 182 -9.40 -20.89 -3.82
C PHE A 182 -10.77 -21.47 -4.10
N GLY A 183 -11.73 -21.26 -3.20
CA GLY A 183 -13.11 -21.74 -3.41
C GLY A 183 -13.76 -21.12 -4.64
N TRP A 184 -13.58 -19.83 -4.81
CA TRP A 184 -14.09 -19.09 -5.96
C TRP A 184 -13.42 -19.54 -7.27
N PHE A 185 -12.10 -19.63 -7.31
CA PHE A 185 -11.34 -20.02 -8.50
C PHE A 185 -11.68 -21.45 -8.93
N ASP A 186 -11.75 -22.40 -7.99
CA ASP A 186 -12.14 -23.79 -8.24
C ASP A 186 -13.55 -23.88 -8.82
N MET A 187 -14.50 -23.13 -8.27
CA MET A 187 -15.88 -23.07 -8.81
C MET A 187 -15.89 -22.49 -10.24
N MET A 188 -15.13 -21.43 -10.49
CA MET A 188 -15.08 -20.80 -11.80
C MET A 188 -14.41 -21.70 -12.85
N GLU A 189 -13.40 -22.51 -12.49
CA GLU A 189 -12.85 -23.52 -13.38
C GLU A 189 -13.84 -24.65 -13.68
N ASP A 190 -14.63 -25.07 -12.70
CA ASP A 190 -15.69 -26.05 -12.91
C ASP A 190 -16.80 -25.47 -13.83
N GLN A 191 -17.15 -24.20 -13.67
CA GLN A 191 -18.11 -23.53 -14.54
C GLN A 191 -17.56 -23.40 -15.98
N GLU A 192 -16.31 -22.98 -16.17
CA GLU A 192 -15.68 -22.89 -17.48
C GLU A 192 -15.68 -24.25 -18.19
N ARG A 193 -15.45 -25.35 -17.48
CA ARG A 193 -15.51 -26.72 -18.04
C ARG A 193 -16.93 -27.06 -18.51
N ARG A 194 -17.96 -26.79 -17.70
CA ARG A 194 -19.35 -27.01 -18.05
C ARG A 194 -19.79 -26.17 -19.25
N ASP A 195 -19.34 -24.92 -19.32
CA ASP A 195 -19.66 -24.03 -20.43
C ASP A 195 -18.99 -24.49 -21.74
N ARG A 196 -17.76 -25.03 -21.70
CA ARG A 196 -17.12 -25.68 -22.85
C ARG A 196 -17.95 -26.85 -23.38
N GLU A 197 -18.43 -27.69 -22.49
CA GLU A 197 -19.32 -28.83 -22.88
C GLU A 197 -20.64 -28.34 -23.45
N ARG A 198 -21.28 -27.37 -22.79
CA ARG A 198 -22.57 -26.81 -23.23
C ARG A 198 -22.50 -26.11 -24.57
N LEU A 199 -21.42 -25.34 -24.82
CA LEU A 199 -21.20 -24.58 -26.04
C LEU A 199 -20.58 -25.43 -27.17
N TRP A 200 -20.15 -26.67 -26.90
CA TRP A 200 -19.35 -27.51 -27.80
C TRP A 200 -18.08 -26.83 -28.31
N ASP A 201 -17.52 -25.93 -27.48
CA ASP A 201 -16.29 -25.17 -27.76
C ASP A 201 -15.23 -25.44 -26.72
N ILE A 202 -14.29 -26.32 -27.07
CA ILE A 202 -13.16 -26.67 -26.19
C ILE A 202 -12.20 -25.49 -25.95
N THR A 203 -12.27 -24.46 -26.82
CA THR A 203 -11.41 -23.26 -26.72
C THR A 203 -12.02 -22.16 -25.88
N TYR A 204 -13.31 -22.29 -25.48
CA TYR A 204 -14.00 -21.31 -24.65
C TYR A 204 -13.23 -21.03 -23.37
N LYS A 205 -13.10 -19.76 -23.04
CA LYS A 205 -12.51 -19.26 -21.81
C LYS A 205 -13.50 -18.32 -21.15
N SER A 206 -13.79 -18.56 -19.87
CA SER A 206 -14.63 -17.66 -19.09
C SER A 206 -13.97 -16.28 -19.01
N PRO A 207 -14.62 -15.18 -19.43
CA PRO A 207 -14.06 -13.82 -19.35
C PRO A 207 -13.65 -13.45 -17.92
N VAL A 208 -14.47 -13.84 -16.95
CA VAL A 208 -14.27 -13.60 -15.52
C VAL A 208 -13.00 -14.30 -15.01
N LEU A 209 -12.80 -15.58 -15.35
CA LEU A 209 -11.61 -16.32 -14.97
C LEU A 209 -10.37 -15.86 -15.75
N GLN A 210 -10.56 -15.45 -17.02
CA GLN A 210 -9.49 -14.95 -17.85
C GLN A 210 -8.95 -13.60 -17.33
N ALA A 211 -9.77 -12.74 -16.72
CA ALA A 211 -9.32 -11.52 -16.07
C ALA A 211 -8.30 -11.82 -14.97
N VAL A 212 -8.55 -12.84 -14.14
CA VAL A 212 -7.58 -13.26 -13.09
C VAL A 212 -6.29 -13.81 -13.70
N ARG A 213 -6.40 -14.64 -14.77
CA ARG A 213 -5.23 -15.18 -15.47
C ARG A 213 -4.39 -14.07 -16.11
N ASN A 214 -5.04 -13.07 -16.69
CA ASN A 214 -4.37 -11.90 -17.28
C ASN A 214 -3.65 -11.07 -16.22
N ALA A 215 -4.31 -10.78 -15.10
CA ALA A 215 -3.71 -10.04 -13.99
C ALA A 215 -2.42 -10.72 -13.50
N LEU A 216 -2.46 -12.04 -13.29
CA LEU A 216 -1.29 -12.82 -12.89
C LEU A 216 -0.20 -12.80 -13.96
N GLY A 217 -0.56 -12.92 -15.25
CA GLY A 217 0.40 -12.92 -16.35
C GLY A 217 1.18 -11.61 -16.52
N ILE A 218 0.61 -10.47 -16.13
CA ILE A 218 1.29 -9.17 -16.14
C ILE A 218 2.30 -9.08 -14.98
N ILE A 219 1.88 -9.48 -13.78
CA ILE A 219 2.70 -9.37 -12.56
C ILE A 219 3.82 -10.41 -12.52
N VAL A 220 3.53 -11.66 -12.87
CA VAL A 220 4.48 -12.79 -12.80
C VAL A 220 4.73 -13.34 -14.20
N LYS A 221 5.45 -12.57 -15.02
CA LYS A 221 5.65 -12.81 -16.47
C LYS A 221 6.19 -14.20 -16.81
N ASP A 222 6.98 -14.80 -15.91
CA ASP A 222 7.57 -16.13 -16.09
C ASP A 222 6.62 -17.29 -15.73
N TYR A 223 5.41 -16.97 -15.21
CA TYR A 223 4.45 -17.96 -14.75
C TYR A 223 3.14 -17.81 -15.51
N ILE A 224 2.67 -18.91 -16.07
CA ILE A 224 1.45 -18.97 -16.86
C ILE A 224 0.53 -20.09 -16.40
N ASN A 225 -0.69 -20.12 -16.92
CA ASN A 225 -1.62 -21.23 -16.80
C ASN A 225 -1.96 -21.60 -15.34
N PRO A 226 -2.35 -20.59 -14.50
CA PRO A 226 -2.80 -20.87 -13.13
C PRO A 226 -4.04 -21.78 -13.15
N ARG A 227 -4.00 -22.84 -12.34
CA ARG A 227 -5.05 -23.86 -12.25
C ARG A 227 -5.09 -24.54 -10.90
N ILE A 228 -6.24 -25.12 -10.57
CA ILE A 228 -6.40 -25.94 -9.38
C ILE A 228 -6.45 -27.42 -9.76
N GLU A 229 -5.54 -28.23 -9.22
CA GLU A 229 -5.67 -29.67 -9.20
C GLU A 229 -6.44 -30.11 -7.95
N THR A 230 -7.29 -31.15 -8.11
CA THR A 230 -8.27 -31.52 -7.09
C THR A 230 -7.92 -32.77 -6.28
N ARG A 231 -6.87 -33.50 -6.69
CA ARG A 231 -6.48 -34.78 -6.02
C ARG A 231 -4.96 -34.96 -5.96
N PRO A 232 -4.30 -34.46 -4.93
CA PRO A 232 -4.75 -33.57 -3.85
C PRO A 232 -5.03 -32.16 -4.35
N LEU A 233 -5.73 -31.34 -3.54
CA LEU A 233 -5.97 -29.94 -3.89
C LEU A 233 -4.65 -29.18 -3.91
N ARG A 234 -4.36 -28.50 -5.04
CA ARG A 234 -3.11 -27.75 -5.28
C ARG A 234 -3.36 -26.59 -6.19
N PHE A 235 -2.71 -25.46 -5.95
CA PHE A 235 -2.65 -24.38 -6.92
C PHE A 235 -1.33 -24.48 -7.70
N ILE A 236 -1.44 -24.63 -9.00
CA ILE A 236 -0.31 -24.93 -9.88
C ILE A 236 -0.21 -23.85 -10.95
N MET A 237 1.02 -23.50 -11.30
CA MET A 237 1.36 -22.65 -12.42
C MET A 237 2.52 -23.27 -13.21
N ASP A 238 2.57 -23.00 -14.50
CA ASP A 238 3.69 -23.41 -15.33
C ASP A 238 4.71 -22.28 -15.41
N ARG A 239 5.94 -22.55 -15.00
CA ARG A 239 7.05 -21.63 -15.16
C ARG A 239 7.67 -21.83 -16.53
N ILE A 240 7.93 -20.73 -17.26
CA ILE A 240 8.66 -20.73 -18.51
C ILE A 240 10.10 -20.31 -18.23
N ASP A 241 11.05 -21.20 -18.49
CA ASP A 241 12.47 -20.88 -18.39
C ASP A 241 12.98 -20.17 -19.67
N LYS A 242 14.17 -19.57 -19.59
CA LYS A 242 14.77 -18.80 -20.70
C LYS A 242 15.00 -19.62 -21.98
N ASP A 243 15.11 -20.92 -21.86
CA ASP A 243 15.25 -21.87 -22.99
C ASP A 243 13.91 -22.29 -23.60
N GLY A 244 12.77 -21.77 -23.04
CA GLY A 244 11.43 -22.12 -23.46
C GLY A 244 10.88 -23.40 -22.83
N SER A 245 11.63 -24.09 -21.96
CA SER A 245 11.14 -25.25 -21.23
C SER A 245 10.07 -24.85 -20.21
N ARG A 246 9.12 -25.76 -19.96
CA ARG A 246 8.04 -25.53 -19.01
C ARG A 246 8.19 -26.47 -17.84
N HIS A 247 8.12 -25.89 -16.64
CA HIS A 247 8.14 -26.63 -15.39
C HIS A 247 6.88 -26.34 -14.59
N GLU A 248 6.12 -27.39 -14.31
CA GLU A 248 4.98 -27.29 -13.41
C GLU A 248 5.44 -27.09 -11.98
N LEU A 249 4.98 -26.02 -11.34
CA LEU A 249 5.32 -25.67 -9.98
C LEU A 249 4.06 -25.43 -9.14
N ARG A 250 4.07 -25.94 -7.93
CA ARG A 250 3.07 -25.58 -6.94
C ARG A 250 3.42 -24.24 -6.32
N ILE A 251 2.40 -23.50 -5.92
CA ILE A 251 2.61 -22.21 -5.29
C ILE A 251 3.48 -22.32 -4.02
N GLU A 252 3.39 -23.43 -3.27
CA GLU A 252 4.20 -23.69 -2.07
C GLU A 252 5.70 -23.81 -2.37
N GLN A 253 6.08 -24.11 -3.62
CA GLN A 253 7.47 -24.23 -4.05
C GLN A 253 8.10 -22.88 -4.44
N LEU A 254 7.29 -21.82 -4.53
CA LEU A 254 7.75 -20.47 -4.83
C LEU A 254 8.36 -19.80 -3.59
N SER A 255 9.17 -18.77 -3.82
CA SER A 255 9.63 -17.92 -2.71
C SER A 255 8.47 -17.18 -2.06
N GLU A 256 8.62 -16.80 -0.79
CA GLU A 256 7.57 -16.11 -0.02
C GLU A 256 7.07 -14.84 -0.74
N GLY A 257 7.98 -14.04 -1.31
CA GLY A 257 7.60 -12.84 -2.06
C GLY A 257 6.69 -13.14 -3.26
N TYR A 258 7.00 -14.18 -4.05
CA TYR A 258 6.13 -14.63 -5.15
C TYR A 258 4.76 -15.09 -4.67
N LYS A 259 4.71 -15.89 -3.60
CA LYS A 259 3.45 -16.39 -3.04
C LYS A 259 2.53 -15.24 -2.63
N ILE A 260 3.08 -14.26 -1.90
CA ILE A 260 2.34 -13.11 -1.37
C ILE A 260 1.76 -12.27 -2.52
N VAL A 261 2.57 -11.96 -3.53
CA VAL A 261 2.12 -11.14 -4.66
C VAL A 261 1.09 -11.87 -5.50
N ILE A 262 1.33 -13.14 -5.83
CA ILE A 262 0.37 -13.97 -6.58
C ILE A 262 -0.96 -14.05 -5.85
N ALA A 263 -0.93 -14.34 -4.55
CA ALA A 263 -2.12 -14.46 -3.74
C ALA A 263 -2.92 -13.13 -3.68
N MET A 264 -2.24 -12.02 -3.42
CA MET A 264 -2.86 -10.69 -3.36
C MET A 264 -3.48 -10.30 -4.71
N VAL A 265 -2.74 -10.44 -5.80
CA VAL A 265 -3.23 -10.07 -7.14
C VAL A 265 -4.37 -10.98 -7.58
N ALA A 266 -4.27 -12.28 -7.31
CA ALA A 266 -5.31 -13.25 -7.64
C ALA A 266 -6.61 -13.00 -6.84
N ASP A 267 -6.52 -12.74 -5.53
CA ASP A 267 -7.68 -12.43 -4.69
C ASP A 267 -8.32 -11.10 -5.15
N LEU A 268 -7.52 -10.07 -5.40
CA LEU A 268 -8.03 -8.78 -5.85
C LEU A 268 -8.74 -8.87 -7.21
N ALA A 269 -8.10 -9.53 -8.20
CA ALA A 269 -8.69 -9.76 -9.51
C ALA A 269 -9.98 -10.60 -9.43
N ALA A 270 -10.01 -11.61 -8.57
CA ALA A 270 -11.20 -12.43 -8.34
C ALA A 270 -12.36 -11.61 -7.75
N ARG A 271 -12.07 -10.74 -6.76
CA ARG A 271 -13.07 -9.83 -6.17
C ARG A 271 -13.65 -8.88 -7.22
N MET A 272 -12.80 -8.30 -8.07
CA MET A 272 -13.26 -7.42 -9.15
C MET A 272 -14.12 -8.15 -10.17
N ALA A 273 -13.70 -9.33 -10.59
CA ALA A 273 -14.42 -10.17 -11.53
C ALA A 273 -15.77 -10.68 -10.97
N GLU A 274 -15.83 -10.98 -9.68
CA GLU A 274 -17.06 -11.38 -8.97
C GLU A 274 -18.02 -10.21 -8.80
N ALA A 275 -17.51 -9.03 -8.42
CA ALA A 275 -18.32 -7.83 -8.22
C ALA A 275 -18.98 -7.36 -9.53
N ASN A 276 -18.23 -7.42 -10.64
CA ASN A 276 -18.61 -6.82 -11.90
C ASN A 276 -18.43 -7.79 -13.10
N PRO A 277 -19.12 -8.93 -13.10
CA PRO A 277 -18.95 -9.99 -14.11
C PRO A 277 -19.38 -9.56 -15.52
N GLU A 278 -20.22 -8.53 -15.64
CA GLU A 278 -20.74 -8.02 -16.92
C GLU A 278 -19.84 -6.95 -17.55
N MET A 279 -18.82 -6.46 -16.82
CA MET A 279 -17.87 -5.52 -17.40
C MET A 279 -17.02 -6.22 -18.45
N GLU A 280 -16.75 -5.53 -19.56
CA GLU A 280 -15.84 -6.02 -20.61
C GLU A 280 -14.46 -6.38 -20.05
N ASN A 281 -13.93 -5.54 -19.16
CA ASN A 281 -12.72 -5.84 -18.38
C ASN A 281 -12.98 -5.54 -16.89
N PRO A 282 -13.27 -6.55 -16.07
CA PRO A 282 -13.49 -6.36 -14.64
C PRO A 282 -12.33 -5.71 -13.90
N LEU A 283 -11.08 -5.82 -14.41
CA LEU A 283 -9.90 -5.21 -13.80
C LEU A 283 -9.90 -3.67 -13.88
N ASN A 284 -10.82 -3.08 -14.64
CA ASN A 284 -11.05 -1.63 -14.69
C ASN A 284 -12.03 -1.13 -13.61
N THR A 285 -12.47 -1.99 -12.70
CA THR A 285 -13.33 -1.59 -11.58
C THR A 285 -12.65 -0.56 -10.70
N SER A 286 -13.39 0.46 -10.26
CA SER A 286 -12.92 1.47 -9.32
C SER A 286 -12.92 0.96 -7.87
N GLY A 287 -12.11 1.58 -7.00
CA GLY A 287 -12.10 1.22 -5.58
C GLY A 287 -10.86 1.63 -4.82
N ILE A 288 -10.75 1.19 -3.57
CA ILE A 288 -9.69 1.55 -2.64
C ILE A 288 -9.04 0.27 -2.11
N VAL A 289 -7.72 0.18 -2.26
CA VAL A 289 -6.93 -0.97 -1.79
C VAL A 289 -5.87 -0.50 -0.80
N LEU A 290 -5.90 -1.07 0.39
CA LEU A 290 -4.95 -0.81 1.47
C LEU A 290 -3.93 -1.94 1.53
N ILE A 291 -2.64 -1.61 1.58
CA ILE A 291 -1.56 -2.60 1.69
C ILE A 291 -0.59 -2.15 2.78
N ASP A 292 -0.53 -2.90 3.87
CA ASP A 292 0.44 -2.63 4.94
C ASP A 292 1.77 -3.29 4.61
N GLU A 293 2.89 -2.55 4.75
CA GLU A 293 4.26 -2.99 4.43
C GLU A 293 4.35 -3.64 3.04
N VAL A 294 4.05 -2.88 1.99
CA VAL A 294 4.00 -3.40 0.60
C VAL A 294 5.30 -4.08 0.16
N ASP A 295 6.44 -3.69 0.74
CA ASP A 295 7.78 -4.24 0.53
C ASP A 295 8.04 -5.59 1.22
N LEU A 296 7.14 -6.04 2.11
CA LEU A 296 7.33 -7.25 2.93
C LEU A 296 7.65 -8.47 2.06
N HIS A 297 8.81 -9.11 2.36
CA HIS A 297 9.36 -10.28 1.65
C HIS A 297 9.67 -10.08 0.16
N LEU A 298 9.58 -8.86 -0.38
CA LEU A 298 9.91 -8.59 -1.76
C LEU A 298 11.42 -8.37 -1.97
N HIS A 299 11.96 -9.00 -3.00
CA HIS A 299 13.31 -8.69 -3.47
C HIS A 299 13.37 -7.22 -3.98
N PRO A 300 14.48 -6.46 -3.78
CA PRO A 300 14.59 -5.05 -4.17
C PRO A 300 14.17 -4.75 -5.61
N ARG A 301 14.44 -5.64 -6.56
CA ARG A 301 13.97 -5.49 -7.94
C ARG A 301 12.44 -5.40 -8.04
N TRP A 302 11.73 -6.25 -7.28
CA TRP A 302 10.27 -6.26 -7.24
C TRP A 302 9.73 -5.05 -6.49
N GLN A 303 10.39 -4.64 -5.41
CA GLN A 303 10.02 -3.41 -4.69
C GLN A 303 10.00 -2.20 -5.62
N ARG A 304 10.94 -2.12 -6.57
CA ARG A 304 10.99 -1.03 -7.55
C ARG A 304 9.83 -1.04 -8.54
N GLU A 305 9.30 -2.20 -8.87
CA GLU A 305 8.35 -2.37 -9.98
C GLU A 305 6.90 -2.57 -9.51
N ILE A 306 6.68 -3.02 -8.25
CA ILE A 306 5.37 -3.51 -7.79
C ILE A 306 4.25 -2.48 -7.90
N LEU A 307 4.48 -1.21 -7.52
CA LEU A 307 3.46 -0.17 -7.59
C LEU A 307 3.07 0.14 -9.04
N ILE A 308 4.05 0.20 -9.94
CA ILE A 308 3.81 0.41 -11.37
C ILE A 308 2.98 -0.75 -11.93
N GLN A 309 3.37 -1.99 -11.63
CA GLN A 309 2.66 -3.18 -12.11
C GLN A 309 1.23 -3.26 -11.56
N LEU A 310 1.02 -2.92 -10.27
CA LEU A 310 -0.32 -2.89 -9.69
C LEU A 310 -1.22 -1.84 -10.38
N THR A 311 -0.69 -0.66 -10.69
CA THR A 311 -1.46 0.38 -11.40
C THR A 311 -1.65 0.06 -12.89
N GLU A 312 -0.76 -0.70 -13.51
CA GLU A 312 -0.93 -1.22 -14.88
C GLU A 312 -2.07 -2.26 -14.94
N VAL A 313 -2.12 -3.19 -13.98
CA VAL A 313 -3.14 -4.24 -13.93
C VAL A 313 -4.50 -3.68 -13.50
N PHE A 314 -4.52 -2.74 -12.55
CA PHE A 314 -5.72 -2.20 -11.92
C PHE A 314 -5.76 -0.66 -12.04
N PRO A 315 -5.99 -0.11 -13.23
CA PRO A 315 -5.77 1.32 -13.50
C PRO A 315 -6.71 2.27 -12.77
N ASN A 316 -7.89 1.79 -12.34
CA ASN A 316 -8.91 2.61 -11.68
C ASN A 316 -8.94 2.41 -10.15
N LEU A 317 -8.06 1.59 -9.60
CA LEU A 317 -7.93 1.45 -8.15
C LEU A 317 -7.04 2.53 -7.57
N GLN A 318 -7.42 2.99 -6.39
CA GLN A 318 -6.59 3.82 -5.53
C GLN A 318 -5.85 2.92 -4.54
N PHE A 319 -4.52 2.89 -4.61
CA PHE A 319 -3.68 2.15 -3.70
C PHE A 319 -3.17 3.06 -2.58
N ILE A 320 -3.41 2.68 -1.34
CA ILE A 320 -2.86 3.35 -0.16
C ILE A 320 -1.97 2.33 0.53
N VAL A 321 -0.67 2.57 0.49
CA VAL A 321 0.33 1.59 0.92
C VAL A 321 1.22 2.15 2.01
N SER A 322 1.62 1.33 2.97
CA SER A 322 2.70 1.65 3.89
C SER A 322 3.99 0.98 3.47
N THR A 323 5.12 1.59 3.75
CA THR A 323 6.45 1.02 3.50
C THR A 323 7.51 1.63 4.38
N HIS A 324 8.61 0.91 4.55
CA HIS A 324 9.89 1.38 5.09
C HIS A 324 11.00 1.38 4.01
N SER A 325 10.67 0.98 2.78
CA SER A 325 11.67 0.81 1.72
C SER A 325 11.85 2.06 0.88
N PRO A 326 13.05 2.63 0.83
CA PRO A 326 13.37 3.72 -0.10
C PRO A 326 13.25 3.26 -1.56
N VAL A 327 13.38 1.97 -1.84
CA VAL A 327 13.24 1.40 -3.19
C VAL A 327 11.81 1.50 -3.69
N ILE A 328 10.81 1.27 -2.82
CA ILE A 328 9.38 1.47 -3.13
C ILE A 328 9.11 2.96 -3.46
N VAL A 329 9.67 3.87 -2.65
CA VAL A 329 9.50 5.32 -2.86
C VAL A 329 10.06 5.75 -4.22
N VAL A 330 11.29 5.32 -4.54
CA VAL A 330 11.90 5.60 -5.85
C VAL A 330 11.10 4.99 -7.00
N GLY A 331 10.65 3.74 -6.85
CA GLY A 331 9.86 3.05 -7.88
C GLY A 331 8.49 3.69 -8.13
N GLY A 332 7.89 4.28 -7.10
CA GLY A 332 6.58 4.93 -7.16
C GLY A 332 6.60 6.44 -7.43
N ALA A 333 7.76 7.08 -7.51
CA ALA A 333 7.92 8.54 -7.48
C ALA A 333 7.02 9.31 -8.48
N GLU A 334 6.86 8.79 -9.69
CA GLU A 334 6.06 9.45 -10.74
C GLU A 334 4.55 9.27 -10.53
N ILE A 335 4.11 8.15 -9.95
CA ILE A 335 2.69 7.75 -9.87
C ILE A 335 2.10 7.96 -8.47
N ALA A 336 2.93 8.17 -7.45
CA ALA A 336 2.51 8.24 -6.06
C ALA A 336 2.60 9.67 -5.48
N GLN A 337 1.74 9.93 -4.50
CA GLN A 337 1.94 10.94 -3.47
C GLN A 337 2.62 10.26 -2.28
N VAL A 338 3.65 10.89 -1.71
CA VAL A 338 4.30 10.37 -0.50
C VAL A 338 4.00 11.26 0.68
N VAL A 339 3.57 10.66 1.78
CA VAL A 339 3.28 11.33 3.05
C VAL A 339 4.19 10.76 4.12
N ASN A 340 5.08 11.60 4.68
CA ASN A 340 5.94 11.24 5.79
C ASN A 340 5.22 11.48 7.12
N LEU A 341 4.92 10.42 7.85
CA LEU A 341 4.21 10.49 9.12
C LEU A 341 5.09 10.97 10.29
N ASN A 342 6.42 11.05 10.10
CA ASN A 342 7.32 11.56 11.13
C ASN A 342 7.21 13.10 11.25
N THR A 343 6.89 13.82 10.16
CA THR A 343 6.92 15.29 10.06
C THR A 343 5.54 15.93 9.97
N ILE A 344 4.47 15.15 10.04
CA ILE A 344 3.11 15.61 9.74
C ILE A 344 2.57 16.73 10.67
N ASN A 345 3.25 16.98 11.80
CA ASN A 345 2.84 18.00 12.77
C ASN A 345 3.69 19.28 12.68
N ASP A 346 4.70 19.36 11.80
CA ASP A 346 5.68 20.43 11.85
C ASP A 346 5.38 21.64 10.93
N ASP A 347 4.61 21.45 9.83
CA ASP A 347 4.11 22.55 8.98
C ASP A 347 3.01 22.08 8.03
N GLU A 348 1.96 22.91 7.82
CA GLU A 348 0.84 22.60 6.92
C GLU A 348 1.22 22.34 5.46
N ASN A 349 2.45 22.70 5.05
CA ASN A 349 2.97 22.55 3.68
C ASN A 349 3.96 21.40 3.48
N SER A 350 4.37 20.70 4.54
CA SER A 350 5.39 19.63 4.45
C SER A 350 4.83 18.29 3.94
N HIS A 351 3.52 18.20 3.67
CA HIS A 351 2.81 16.95 3.39
C HIS A 351 2.81 16.52 1.91
N GLN A 352 3.30 17.37 1.01
CA GLN A 352 3.28 17.10 -0.44
C GLN A 352 4.68 17.31 -1.02
N ASN A 353 5.60 16.41 -0.72
CA ASN A 353 6.82 16.37 -1.49
C ASN A 353 6.54 15.71 -2.84
N ASP A 354 6.40 16.50 -3.90
CA ASP A 354 6.63 16.02 -5.26
C ASP A 354 8.09 15.58 -5.34
N ILE A 355 8.31 14.28 -5.14
CA ILE A 355 9.64 13.71 -5.07
C ILE A 355 10.21 13.65 -6.49
N GLN A 356 10.95 14.67 -6.89
CA GLN A 356 11.85 14.61 -8.06
C GLN A 356 13.14 13.87 -7.69
N ILE A 357 13.04 12.66 -7.13
CA ILE A 357 14.19 11.93 -6.63
C ILE A 357 14.59 10.83 -7.60
N SER A 358 15.81 10.92 -8.09
CA SER A 358 16.31 10.06 -9.16
C SER A 358 16.94 8.74 -8.68
N ASN A 359 17.36 8.62 -7.41
CA ASN A 359 18.01 7.40 -6.91
C ASN A 359 17.81 7.15 -5.41
N VAL A 360 18.02 5.90 -4.99
CA VAL A 360 17.82 5.43 -3.62
C VAL A 360 18.70 6.17 -2.59
N GLY A 361 19.94 6.50 -2.93
CA GLY A 361 20.84 7.20 -2.04
C GLY A 361 20.34 8.61 -1.72
N GLN A 362 19.79 9.34 -2.70
CA GLN A 362 19.20 10.65 -2.48
C GLN A 362 17.95 10.58 -1.60
N VAL A 363 17.14 9.55 -1.77
CA VAL A 363 15.95 9.32 -0.91
C VAL A 363 16.36 9.07 0.53
N LEU A 364 17.40 8.25 0.75
CA LEU A 364 17.90 7.95 2.09
C LEU A 364 18.46 9.19 2.80
N LEU A 365 19.11 10.10 2.07
CA LEU A 365 19.67 11.35 2.61
C LEU A 365 18.65 12.51 2.69
N SER A 366 17.44 12.32 2.16
CA SER A 366 16.37 13.32 2.24
C SER A 366 15.68 13.31 3.61
N ASP A 367 14.91 14.36 3.90
CA ASP A 367 14.07 14.46 5.11
C ASP A 367 13.07 13.30 5.26
N LEU A 368 12.85 12.51 4.19
CA LEU A 368 11.98 11.35 4.23
C LEU A 368 12.53 10.21 5.08
N PHE A 369 13.86 9.99 5.05
CA PHE A 369 14.54 8.94 5.81
C PHE A 369 15.52 9.51 6.84
N GLY A 370 15.95 10.77 6.68
CA GLY A 370 16.75 11.50 7.65
C GLY A 370 18.13 10.89 7.93
N LEU A 371 18.69 10.11 7.00
CA LEU A 371 20.05 9.62 7.14
C LEU A 371 21.04 10.73 6.78
N GLU A 372 22.00 10.98 7.65
CA GLU A 372 23.06 11.96 7.39
C GLU A 372 24.12 11.39 6.43
N TYR A 373 24.37 10.09 6.50
CA TYR A 373 25.41 9.39 5.73
C TYR A 373 24.91 8.03 5.24
N LEU A 374 25.60 7.42 4.25
CA LEU A 374 25.25 6.15 3.62
C LEU A 374 26.27 5.04 3.84
N TYR A 375 27.16 5.19 4.82
CA TYR A 375 28.24 4.25 5.08
C TYR A 375 27.96 3.41 6.34
N SER A 376 28.93 2.61 6.78
CA SER A 376 28.79 1.91 8.06
C SER A 376 28.96 2.91 9.21
N PRO A 377 28.39 2.64 10.40
CA PRO A 377 28.48 3.56 11.54
C PRO A 377 29.94 4.02 11.87
N GLU A 378 30.92 3.13 11.70
CA GLU A 378 32.33 3.47 11.91
C GLU A 378 32.84 4.53 10.92
N TRP A 379 32.41 4.48 9.67
CA TRP A 379 32.76 5.45 8.65
C TRP A 379 31.96 6.75 8.80
N ASP A 380 30.70 6.63 9.20
CA ASP A 380 29.87 7.80 9.49
C ASP A 380 30.44 8.63 10.63
N ASP A 381 30.90 7.99 11.72
CA ASP A 381 31.57 8.66 12.83
C ASP A 381 32.83 9.44 12.36
N LYS A 382 33.65 8.85 11.48
CA LYS A 382 34.82 9.50 10.92
C LYS A 382 34.50 10.68 10.00
N ILE A 383 33.43 10.54 9.21
CA ILE A 383 32.95 11.62 8.34
C ILE A 383 32.40 12.76 9.19
N GLN A 384 31.63 12.45 10.22
CA GLN A 384 31.09 13.45 11.15
C GLN A 384 32.20 14.17 11.94
N GLU A 385 33.24 13.45 12.39
CA GLU A 385 34.44 14.05 13.01
C GLU A 385 35.09 15.02 12.03
N ARG A 386 35.33 14.60 10.79
CA ARG A 386 35.90 15.41 9.72
C ARG A 386 35.09 16.69 9.46
N ASP A 387 33.77 16.56 9.29
CA ASP A 387 32.87 17.67 8.99
C ASP A 387 32.81 18.66 10.18
N THR A 388 32.83 18.14 11.42
CA THR A 388 32.91 18.95 12.64
C THR A 388 34.19 19.80 12.70
N ILE A 389 35.34 19.21 12.32
CA ILE A 389 36.61 19.94 12.27
C ILE A 389 36.56 21.00 11.15
N LEU A 390 36.02 20.65 9.96
CA LEU A 390 35.92 21.57 8.83
C LEU A 390 35.00 22.77 9.10
N ALA A 391 33.99 22.60 9.95
CA ALA A 391 33.05 23.66 10.33
C ALA A 391 33.71 24.73 11.29
N LYS A 392 34.86 24.46 11.87
CA LYS A 392 35.55 25.42 12.75
C LYS A 392 35.99 26.68 11.98
N PRO A 393 35.80 27.89 12.53
CA PRO A 393 36.21 29.14 11.88
C PRO A 393 37.70 29.20 11.58
N GLU A 394 38.53 28.71 12.51
CA GLU A 394 39.99 28.61 12.40
C GLU A 394 40.44 27.21 12.79
N LEU A 395 41.31 26.62 11.98
CA LEU A 395 41.88 25.29 12.24
C LEU A 395 43.20 25.42 12.98
N THR A 396 43.33 24.64 14.04
CA THR A 396 44.63 24.50 14.76
C THR A 396 45.58 23.59 13.99
N VAL A 397 46.85 23.52 14.42
CA VAL A 397 47.81 22.58 13.83
C VAL A 397 47.39 21.13 14.07
N GLU A 398 46.78 20.84 15.22
CA GLU A 398 46.26 19.54 15.56
C GLU A 398 45.04 19.16 14.67
N ASP A 399 44.12 20.11 14.42
CA ASP A 399 43.00 19.92 13.52
C ASP A 399 43.45 19.58 12.09
N ASN A 400 44.47 20.29 11.58
CA ASN A 400 45.02 20.03 10.25
C ASN A 400 45.67 18.63 10.14
N THR A 401 46.38 18.20 11.22
CA THR A 401 46.97 16.86 11.26
C THR A 401 45.87 15.78 11.26
N ARG A 402 44.86 15.95 12.10
CA ARG A 402 43.74 15.02 12.19
C ARG A 402 42.91 14.94 10.90
N LEU A 403 42.69 16.07 10.23
CA LEU A 403 42.06 16.11 8.92
C LEU A 403 42.86 15.33 7.86
N ALA A 404 44.18 15.44 7.84
CA ALA A 404 45.02 14.70 6.91
C ALA A 404 44.94 13.16 7.15
N GLU A 405 44.90 12.74 8.43
CA GLU A 405 44.67 11.33 8.78
C GLU A 405 43.30 10.84 8.31
N LEU A 406 42.25 11.59 8.62
CA LEU A 406 40.88 11.25 8.21
C LEU A 406 40.72 11.21 6.68
N ASP A 407 41.30 12.18 5.96
CA ASP A 407 41.28 12.21 4.50
C ASP A 407 42.01 10.99 3.89
N GLU A 408 43.11 10.50 4.50
CA GLU A 408 43.80 9.30 4.05
C GLU A 408 42.99 8.04 4.35
N GLU A 409 42.36 7.93 5.54
CA GLU A 409 41.46 6.81 5.90
C GLU A 409 40.24 6.78 5.00
N LEU A 410 39.65 7.93 4.69
CA LEU A 410 38.45 8.08 3.88
C LEU A 410 38.70 7.99 2.36
N LYS A 411 39.96 7.90 1.92
CA LYS A 411 40.36 7.93 0.50
C LYS A 411 39.74 6.80 -0.38
N GLY A 412 39.31 5.72 0.24
CA GLY A 412 38.58 4.60 -0.44
C GLY A 412 37.13 4.88 -0.74
N LEU A 413 36.53 5.96 -0.23
CA LEU A 413 35.12 6.29 -0.40
C LEU A 413 34.93 7.18 -1.64
N THR A 414 34.44 6.61 -2.72
CA THR A 414 34.40 7.23 -4.06
C THR A 414 33.45 8.44 -4.20
N SER A 415 32.63 8.75 -3.20
CA SER A 415 31.60 9.81 -3.26
C SER A 415 31.81 10.98 -2.30
N LEU A 416 32.86 10.98 -1.52
CA LEU A 416 33.18 12.11 -0.62
C LEU A 416 33.94 13.21 -1.38
N PRO A 417 33.47 14.47 -1.37
CA PRO A 417 34.26 15.58 -1.84
C PRO A 417 35.45 15.77 -0.92
N ASN A 418 36.59 16.23 -1.46
CA ASN A 418 37.76 16.50 -0.63
C ASN A 418 37.49 17.67 0.33
N SER A 419 38.24 17.72 1.46
CA SER A 419 38.04 18.72 2.51
C SER A 419 38.13 20.16 2.00
N ASN A 420 38.96 20.40 0.98
CA ASN A 420 39.11 21.73 0.36
C ASN A 420 37.87 22.14 -0.45
N ALA A 421 37.21 21.20 -1.11
CA ALA A 421 35.97 21.48 -1.86
C ALA A 421 34.80 21.79 -0.90
N ILE A 422 34.68 21.05 0.20
CA ILE A 422 33.67 21.29 1.25
C ILE A 422 33.87 22.68 1.86
N ARG A 423 35.08 23.00 2.24
CA ARG A 423 35.39 24.29 2.86
C ARG A 423 35.18 25.48 1.93
N SER A 424 35.47 25.30 0.65
CA SER A 424 35.18 26.33 -0.38
C SER A 424 33.69 26.57 -0.53
N SER A 425 32.86 25.50 -0.56
CA SER A 425 31.41 25.61 -0.65
C SER A 425 30.80 26.29 0.58
N GLN A 426 31.25 25.93 1.78
CA GLN A 426 30.80 26.57 3.04
C GLN A 426 31.19 28.05 3.11
N LEU A 427 32.39 28.43 2.60
CA LEU A 427 32.80 29.82 2.50
C LEU A 427 31.94 30.63 1.51
N ILE A 428 31.62 30.05 0.38
CA ILE A 428 30.73 30.63 -0.65
C ILE A 428 29.34 30.86 -0.06
N GLU A 429 28.75 29.86 0.64
CA GLU A 429 27.46 30.02 1.31
C GLU A 429 27.48 31.12 2.39
N LYS A 430 28.53 31.20 3.20
CA LYS A 430 28.66 32.27 4.20
C LYS A 430 28.75 33.65 3.55
N LEU A 431 29.49 33.77 2.46
CA LEU A 431 29.63 35.05 1.72
C LEU A 431 28.30 35.41 1.03
N ALA A 432 27.57 34.43 0.45
CA ALA A 432 26.27 34.65 -0.16
C ALA A 432 25.25 35.16 0.87
N LYS A 433 25.20 34.52 2.07
CA LYS A 433 24.35 34.99 3.18
C LYS A 433 24.71 36.39 3.68
N GLN A 434 26.01 36.75 3.74
CA GLN A 434 26.44 38.10 4.12
C GLN A 434 26.11 39.16 3.06
N LEU A 435 26.08 38.77 1.80
CA LEU A 435 25.82 39.67 0.65
C LEU A 435 24.37 39.66 0.21
N ASN A 436 23.46 38.90 0.87
CA ASN A 436 22.08 38.71 0.48
C ASN A 436 21.92 38.22 -0.99
N ILE A 437 22.80 37.35 -1.46
CA ILE A 437 22.75 36.74 -2.78
C ILE A 437 22.14 35.33 -2.64
N GLU A 438 21.09 35.01 -3.37
CA GLU A 438 20.61 33.64 -3.56
C GLU A 438 21.59 32.87 -4.46
N LEU A 439 22.02 31.68 -4.03
CA LEU A 439 22.92 30.78 -4.78
C LEU A 439 22.09 29.74 -5.52
#